data_19d6569dacb2df4e7ee72d5ae46853e6
#
_entry.id   19d6569dacb2df4e7ee72d5ae46853e6
#
_cell.length_a   1.000
_cell.length_b   1.000
_cell.length_c   1.000
_cell.angle_alpha   90.00
_cell.angle_beta   90.00
_cell.angle_gamma   90.00
#
_symmetry.space_group_name_H-M   'P 1'
#
loop_
_entity.id
_entity.type
_entity.pdbx_description
1 polymer ?
#
loop_
_entity_poly.entity_id
_entity_poly.type
_entity_poly.pdbx_seq_one_letter_code
_entity_poly.pdbx_strand_id
1 'polypeptide(L)'
;MAKHKVKTLFLDIGGVLLTDGWNRDARAKTIKHFSLDKDEEEITERHQMNFDTYELDKTTFDEYLDNTIFYKKRKFKKKEFIDYMLLQSQPLPGAIDYFKKLKEDNGLRIIACSNEARELNEYRIQKFKLDELFDSFVSSCYVNMRKPDPGMYEMASDISFTPFENAVYVDDRIIYIEFARSLGLPSLHYTGIDSAKKYFEKAGLK
;
A
#
# COMPACT_ATOMS: atom_id res chain seq x y z
N MET A 1 13.70 31.71 5.73
CA MET A 1 13.36 30.75 4.66
C MET A 1 11.83 30.64 4.61
N ALA A 2 11.22 30.83 3.44
CA ALA A 2 9.77 30.66 3.29
C ALA A 2 9.40 29.21 3.66
N LYS A 3 8.45 29.04 4.59
CA LYS A 3 7.96 27.71 4.95
C LYS A 3 7.22 27.16 3.72
N HIS A 4 7.77 26.13 3.08
CA HIS A 4 7.11 25.50 1.94
C HIS A 4 5.73 25.00 2.40
N LYS A 5 4.68 25.38 1.67
CA LYS A 5 3.31 24.98 2.01
C LYS A 5 3.07 23.58 1.45
N VAL A 6 2.71 22.64 2.31
CA VAL A 6 2.28 21.30 1.88
C VAL A 6 1.03 21.43 1.00
N LYS A 7 1.05 20.84 -0.18
CA LYS A 7 -0.04 20.85 -1.17
C LYS A 7 -0.55 19.45 -1.48
N THR A 8 0.31 18.45 -1.37
CA THR A 8 -0.01 17.08 -1.74
C THR A 8 0.55 16.08 -0.73
N LEU A 9 -0.22 15.04 -0.45
CA LEU A 9 0.25 13.88 0.30
C LEU A 9 0.42 12.72 -0.67
N PHE A 10 1.55 12.01 -0.56
CA PHE A 10 1.74 10.70 -1.18
C PHE A 10 1.56 9.68 -0.07
N LEU A 11 0.45 8.92 -0.10
CA LEU A 11 0.12 7.96 0.96
C LEU A 11 0.32 6.53 0.51
N ASP A 12 0.94 5.73 1.35
CA ASP A 12 0.79 4.28 1.27
C ASP A 12 -0.62 3.84 1.68
N ILE A 13 -1.03 2.66 1.23
CA ILE A 13 -2.33 2.05 1.56
C ILE A 13 -2.17 1.04 2.70
N GLY A 14 -1.30 0.05 2.52
CA GLY A 14 -1.01 -0.96 3.53
C GLY A 14 -0.29 -0.36 4.73
N GLY A 15 -0.64 -0.74 5.96
CA GLY A 15 -0.02 -0.19 7.18
C GLY A 15 -0.36 1.27 7.51
N VAL A 16 -0.97 2.03 6.57
CA VAL A 16 -1.36 3.43 6.77
C VAL A 16 -2.88 3.59 6.83
N LEU A 17 -3.61 3.12 5.83
CA LEU A 17 -5.07 3.20 5.77
C LEU A 17 -5.73 1.87 6.11
N LEU A 18 -5.15 0.80 5.61
CA LEU A 18 -5.62 -0.58 5.75
C LEU A 18 -4.50 -1.44 6.32
N THR A 19 -4.86 -2.64 6.81
CA THR A 19 -3.86 -3.69 7.07
C THR A 19 -3.15 -4.06 5.77
N ASP A 20 -1.95 -4.63 5.84
CA ASP A 20 -1.17 -5.02 4.64
C ASP A 20 -1.83 -6.09 3.75
N GLY A 21 -2.86 -6.75 4.22
CA GLY A 21 -3.68 -7.70 3.47
C GLY A 21 -2.99 -9.00 3.04
N TRP A 22 -1.75 -8.97 2.55
CA TRP A 22 -1.01 -10.17 2.13
C TRP A 22 0.44 -10.21 2.64
N ASN A 23 0.70 -9.58 3.78
CA ASN A 23 1.97 -9.67 4.48
C ASN A 23 2.18 -11.07 5.12
N ARG A 24 3.29 -11.24 5.82
CA ARG A 24 3.65 -12.51 6.47
C ARG A 24 2.55 -13.00 7.42
N ASP A 25 1.97 -12.11 8.22
CA ASP A 25 0.95 -12.48 9.22
C ASP A 25 -0.37 -12.88 8.55
N ALA A 26 -0.79 -12.17 7.52
CA ALA A 26 -1.97 -12.50 6.74
C ALA A 26 -1.81 -13.86 6.03
N ARG A 27 -0.62 -14.14 5.47
CA ARG A 27 -0.31 -15.45 4.89
C ARG A 27 -0.30 -16.57 5.92
N ALA A 28 0.33 -16.36 7.09
CA ALA A 28 0.32 -17.35 8.17
C ALA A 28 -1.10 -17.69 8.65
N LYS A 29 -1.97 -16.68 8.82
CA LYS A 29 -3.39 -16.88 9.12
C LYS A 29 -4.10 -17.68 8.04
N THR A 30 -3.83 -17.40 6.78
CA THR A 30 -4.44 -18.08 5.64
C THR A 30 -3.95 -19.54 5.53
N ILE A 31 -2.66 -19.78 5.70
CA ILE A 31 -2.06 -21.11 5.76
C ILE A 31 -2.73 -21.97 6.83
N LYS A 32 -2.87 -21.42 8.03
CA LYS A 32 -3.55 -22.10 9.15
C LYS A 32 -5.03 -22.36 8.86
N HIS A 33 -5.75 -21.39 8.31
CA HIS A 33 -7.17 -21.52 7.96
C HIS A 33 -7.43 -22.66 6.99
N PHE A 34 -6.57 -22.82 5.99
CA PHE A 34 -6.70 -23.88 4.97
C PHE A 34 -5.94 -25.17 5.34
N SER A 35 -5.41 -25.27 6.57
CA SER A 35 -4.64 -26.44 7.05
C SER A 35 -3.46 -26.79 6.13
N LEU A 36 -2.70 -25.76 5.74
CA LEU A 36 -1.53 -25.85 4.88
C LEU A 36 -0.21 -25.82 5.66
N ASP A 37 -0.24 -26.00 6.99
CA ASP A 37 0.91 -25.87 7.89
C ASP A 37 2.11 -26.75 7.46
N LYS A 38 1.84 -27.92 6.86
CA LYS A 38 2.90 -28.81 6.34
C LYS A 38 3.59 -28.30 5.08
N ASP A 39 2.99 -27.33 4.42
CA ASP A 39 3.47 -26.73 3.17
C ASP A 39 3.95 -25.29 3.38
N GLU A 40 3.94 -24.78 4.63
CA GLU A 40 4.20 -23.36 4.93
C GLU A 40 5.56 -22.87 4.42
N GLU A 41 6.60 -23.66 4.61
CA GLU A 41 7.95 -23.33 4.15
C GLU A 41 7.99 -23.23 2.61
N GLU A 42 7.50 -24.24 1.91
CA GLU A 42 7.45 -24.25 0.45
C GLU A 42 6.58 -23.12 -0.12
N ILE A 43 5.42 -22.85 0.50
CA ILE A 43 4.55 -21.73 0.11
C ILE A 43 5.29 -20.40 0.30
N THR A 44 6.05 -20.25 1.37
CA THR A 44 6.79 -19.02 1.67
C THR A 44 7.91 -18.80 0.66
N GLU A 45 8.66 -19.82 0.32
CA GLU A 45 9.71 -19.74 -0.72
C GLU A 45 9.11 -19.40 -2.08
N ARG A 46 8.04 -20.10 -2.48
CA ARG A 46 7.33 -19.83 -3.73
C ARG A 46 6.76 -18.42 -3.79
N HIS A 47 6.22 -17.92 -2.69
CA HIS A 47 5.78 -16.55 -2.58
C HIS A 47 6.92 -15.56 -2.81
N GLN A 48 8.07 -15.75 -2.15
CA GLN A 48 9.22 -14.87 -2.30
C GLN A 48 9.73 -14.81 -3.75
N MET A 49 9.68 -15.93 -4.47
CA MET A 49 10.11 -16.00 -5.87
C MET A 49 9.13 -15.34 -6.85
N ASN A 50 7.85 -15.26 -6.54
CA ASN A 50 6.81 -14.87 -7.49
C ASN A 50 6.15 -13.52 -7.17
N PHE A 51 6.25 -13.03 -5.92
CA PHE A 51 5.43 -11.91 -5.47
C PHE A 51 5.83 -10.58 -6.10
N ASP A 52 7.12 -10.32 -6.26
CA ASP A 52 7.60 -9.08 -6.87
C ASP A 52 7.13 -8.92 -8.32
N THR A 53 7.14 -10.02 -9.10
CA THR A 53 6.64 -10.01 -10.49
C THR A 53 5.12 -9.86 -10.55
N TYR A 54 4.41 -10.39 -9.56
CA TYR A 54 2.96 -10.22 -9.43
C TYR A 54 2.60 -8.78 -9.02
N GLU A 55 3.30 -8.17 -8.04
CA GLU A 55 3.10 -6.76 -7.68
C GLU A 55 3.41 -5.79 -8.84
N LEU A 56 4.28 -6.19 -9.76
CA LEU A 56 4.62 -5.44 -10.97
C LEU A 56 3.69 -5.71 -12.16
N ASP A 57 2.61 -6.50 -11.97
CA ASP A 57 1.67 -6.91 -13.03
C ASP A 57 2.35 -7.64 -14.21
N LYS A 58 3.49 -8.30 -13.97
CA LYS A 58 4.22 -9.11 -14.95
C LYS A 58 3.82 -10.58 -14.92
N THR A 59 3.06 -10.97 -13.92
CA THR A 59 2.48 -12.30 -13.70
C THR A 59 1.03 -12.09 -13.30
N THR A 60 0.12 -12.86 -13.87
CA THR A 60 -1.30 -12.80 -13.51
C THR A 60 -1.56 -13.36 -12.11
N PHE A 61 -2.66 -12.99 -11.51
CA PHE A 61 -3.07 -13.53 -10.21
C PHE A 61 -3.26 -15.05 -10.23
N ASP A 62 -3.81 -15.58 -11.31
CA ASP A 62 -3.99 -17.01 -11.49
C ASP A 62 -2.64 -17.74 -11.53
N GLU A 63 -1.67 -17.25 -12.30
CA GLU A 63 -0.30 -17.81 -12.36
C GLU A 63 0.40 -17.70 -11.00
N TYR A 64 0.28 -16.56 -10.32
CA TYR A 64 0.81 -16.40 -8.98
C TYR A 64 0.24 -17.43 -8.01
N LEU A 65 -1.08 -17.62 -7.99
CA LEU A 65 -1.74 -18.60 -7.13
C LEU A 65 -1.38 -20.05 -7.52
N ASP A 66 -1.30 -20.35 -8.81
CA ASP A 66 -0.90 -21.67 -9.28
C ASP A 66 0.53 -21.99 -8.88
N ASN A 67 1.44 -21.03 -8.99
CA ASN A 67 2.84 -21.21 -8.61
C ASN A 67 3.06 -21.27 -7.09
N THR A 68 2.19 -20.63 -6.29
CA THR A 68 2.43 -20.49 -4.85
C THR A 68 1.55 -21.40 -3.99
N ILE A 69 0.28 -21.52 -4.30
CA ILE A 69 -0.69 -22.25 -3.48
C ILE A 69 -1.17 -23.54 -4.17
N PHE A 70 -1.53 -23.44 -5.45
CA PHE A 70 -2.15 -24.52 -6.22
C PHE A 70 -1.16 -25.31 -7.08
N TYR A 71 0.15 -25.20 -6.81
CA TYR A 71 1.20 -26.01 -7.44
C TYR A 71 1.01 -27.53 -7.23
N LYS A 72 0.10 -27.90 -6.33
CA LYS A 72 -0.40 -29.25 -6.14
C LYS A 72 -1.91 -29.21 -5.82
N LYS A 73 -2.59 -30.36 -6.00
CA LYS A 73 -4.03 -30.47 -5.74
C LYS A 73 -4.37 -30.09 -4.30
N ARG A 74 -5.36 -29.21 -4.10
CA ARG A 74 -5.89 -28.78 -2.80
C ARG A 74 -7.30 -29.36 -2.55
N LYS A 75 -7.71 -29.39 -1.27
CA LYS A 75 -9.05 -29.83 -0.86
C LYS A 75 -10.11 -28.73 -0.91
N PHE A 76 -9.69 -27.50 -1.20
CA PHE A 76 -10.53 -26.31 -1.30
C PHE A 76 -10.41 -25.70 -2.69
N LYS A 77 -11.39 -24.86 -3.06
CA LYS A 77 -11.42 -24.19 -4.36
C LYS A 77 -10.56 -22.91 -4.34
N LYS A 78 -10.03 -22.55 -5.51
CA LYS A 78 -9.26 -21.31 -5.69
C LYS A 78 -10.07 -20.09 -5.24
N LYS A 79 -11.37 -20.04 -5.58
CA LYS A 79 -12.26 -18.95 -5.16
C LYS A 79 -12.35 -18.81 -3.63
N GLU A 80 -12.46 -19.90 -2.90
CA GLU A 80 -12.53 -19.88 -1.42
C GLU A 80 -11.25 -19.30 -0.82
N PHE A 81 -10.10 -19.65 -1.41
CA PHE A 81 -8.82 -19.10 -1.01
C PHE A 81 -8.73 -17.60 -1.30
N ILE A 82 -9.10 -17.17 -2.49
CA ILE A 82 -9.11 -15.75 -2.90
C ILE A 82 -10.02 -14.93 -1.98
N ASP A 83 -11.25 -15.38 -1.76
CA ASP A 83 -12.20 -14.69 -0.90
C ASP A 83 -11.62 -14.50 0.53
N TYR A 84 -10.97 -15.54 1.08
CA TYR A 84 -10.34 -15.45 2.39
C TYR A 84 -9.10 -14.54 2.41
N MET A 85 -8.26 -14.60 1.37
CA MET A 85 -7.10 -13.73 1.19
C MET A 85 -7.52 -12.25 1.19
N LEU A 86 -8.53 -11.90 0.41
CA LEU A 86 -9.03 -10.52 0.31
C LEU A 86 -9.61 -10.01 1.63
N LEU A 87 -10.24 -10.90 2.42
CA LEU A 87 -10.77 -10.56 3.75
C LEU A 87 -9.68 -10.19 4.78
N GLN A 88 -8.39 -10.44 4.50
CA GLN A 88 -7.31 -10.01 5.38
C GLN A 88 -7.08 -8.49 5.32
N SER A 89 -7.58 -7.83 4.27
CA SER A 89 -7.61 -6.37 4.18
C SER A 89 -8.72 -5.80 5.06
N GLN A 90 -8.33 -5.05 6.08
CA GLN A 90 -9.26 -4.38 7.01
C GLN A 90 -8.85 -2.93 7.19
N PRO A 91 -9.81 -2.00 7.39
CA PRO A 91 -9.46 -0.61 7.66
C PRO A 91 -8.77 -0.47 9.01
N LEU A 92 -7.72 0.36 9.06
CA LEU A 92 -7.15 0.79 10.32
C LEU A 92 -8.10 1.81 10.96
N PRO A 93 -8.38 1.69 12.27
CA PRO A 93 -9.40 2.49 12.93
C PRO A 93 -9.21 4.00 12.73
N GLY A 94 -10.19 4.65 12.09
CA GLY A 94 -10.23 6.09 11.88
C GLY A 94 -9.21 6.67 10.89
N ALA A 95 -8.35 5.84 10.25
CA ALA A 95 -7.29 6.35 9.39
C ALA A 95 -7.84 7.01 8.11
N ILE A 96 -8.77 6.34 7.42
CA ILE A 96 -9.40 6.88 6.21
C ILE A 96 -10.09 8.20 6.50
N ASP A 97 -10.91 8.25 7.56
CA ASP A 97 -11.66 9.45 7.95
C ASP A 97 -10.72 10.61 8.32
N TYR A 98 -9.62 10.30 9.00
CA TYR A 98 -8.62 11.30 9.35
C TYR A 98 -7.98 11.95 8.13
N PHE A 99 -7.50 11.15 7.17
CA PHE A 99 -6.88 11.70 5.96
C PHE A 99 -7.88 12.37 5.04
N LYS A 100 -9.14 11.89 4.97
CA LYS A 100 -10.23 12.55 4.25
C LYS A 100 -10.50 13.95 4.83
N LYS A 101 -10.63 14.03 6.15
CA LYS A 101 -10.81 15.32 6.84
C LYS A 101 -9.60 16.25 6.64
N LEU A 102 -8.37 15.73 6.77
CA LEU A 102 -7.16 16.53 6.56
C LEU A 102 -7.10 17.09 5.14
N LYS A 103 -7.51 16.29 4.12
CA LYS A 103 -7.62 16.71 2.73
C LYS A 103 -8.60 17.87 2.58
N GLU A 104 -9.82 17.72 3.11
CA GLU A 104 -10.90 18.69 2.99
C GLU A 104 -10.57 20.01 3.72
N ASP A 105 -10.13 19.93 4.96
CA ASP A 105 -9.84 21.12 5.79
C ASP A 105 -8.70 21.99 5.24
N ASN A 106 -7.76 21.38 4.48
CA ASN A 106 -6.57 22.07 4.00
C ASN A 106 -6.49 22.21 2.47
N GLY A 107 -7.46 21.67 1.73
CA GLY A 107 -7.48 21.70 0.26
C GLY A 107 -6.31 20.94 -0.35
N LEU A 108 -5.93 19.79 0.22
CA LEU A 108 -4.82 18.98 -0.24
C LEU A 108 -5.24 18.07 -1.39
N ARG A 109 -4.26 17.70 -2.22
CA ARG A 109 -4.36 16.50 -3.07
C ARG A 109 -3.78 15.31 -2.33
N ILE A 110 -4.33 14.12 -2.59
CA ILE A 110 -3.80 12.87 -2.05
C ILE A 110 -3.61 11.88 -3.19
N ILE A 111 -2.37 11.44 -3.36
CA ILE A 111 -1.96 10.47 -4.37
C ILE A 111 -1.58 9.16 -3.64
N ALA A 112 -2.15 8.04 -4.06
CA ALA A 112 -1.67 6.75 -3.59
C ALA A 112 -0.26 6.51 -4.16
N CYS A 113 0.69 6.12 -3.29
CA CYS A 113 2.04 5.71 -3.67
C CYS A 113 2.34 4.39 -2.95
N SER A 114 1.89 3.26 -3.53
CA SER A 114 1.79 1.98 -2.84
C SER A 114 2.27 0.80 -3.69
N ASN A 115 2.92 -0.16 -3.04
CA ASN A 115 3.20 -1.46 -3.65
C ASN A 115 1.97 -2.35 -3.48
N GLU A 116 1.25 -2.60 -4.56
CA GLU A 116 -0.02 -3.33 -4.55
C GLU A 116 -0.13 -4.25 -5.76
N ALA A 117 -0.46 -5.50 -5.54
CA ALA A 117 -0.88 -6.39 -6.61
C ALA A 117 -2.29 -6.02 -7.11
N ARG A 118 -2.55 -6.16 -8.41
CA ARG A 118 -3.73 -5.61 -9.10
C ARG A 118 -5.05 -5.97 -8.45
N GLU A 119 -5.33 -7.24 -8.26
CA GLU A 119 -6.64 -7.69 -7.77
C GLU A 119 -6.89 -7.29 -6.32
N LEU A 120 -5.83 -7.27 -5.51
CA LEU A 120 -5.91 -6.79 -4.13
C LEU A 120 -6.13 -5.27 -4.10
N ASN A 121 -5.44 -4.52 -4.96
CA ASN A 121 -5.59 -3.07 -5.08
C ASN A 121 -7.01 -2.69 -5.52
N GLU A 122 -7.52 -3.31 -6.58
CA GLU A 122 -8.88 -3.07 -7.09
C GLU A 122 -9.95 -3.41 -6.07
N TYR A 123 -9.80 -4.56 -5.38
CA TYR A 123 -10.68 -4.92 -4.27
C TYR A 123 -10.69 -3.86 -3.17
N ARG A 124 -9.51 -3.38 -2.76
CA ARG A 124 -9.36 -2.35 -1.72
C ARG A 124 -9.99 -1.04 -2.12
N ILE A 125 -9.74 -0.59 -3.34
CA ILE A 125 -10.32 0.65 -3.88
C ILE A 125 -11.85 0.59 -3.81
N GLN A 126 -12.45 -0.48 -4.35
CA GLN A 126 -13.90 -0.64 -4.39
C GLN A 126 -14.50 -0.87 -2.99
N LYS A 127 -13.92 -1.76 -2.20
CA LYS A 127 -14.46 -2.17 -0.91
C LYS A 127 -14.45 -1.05 0.12
N PHE A 128 -13.39 -0.25 0.15
CA PHE A 128 -13.17 0.80 1.14
C PHE A 128 -13.34 2.20 0.55
N LYS A 129 -13.83 2.30 -0.70
CA LYS A 129 -14.10 3.56 -1.41
C LYS A 129 -12.88 4.49 -1.40
N LEU A 130 -11.71 3.94 -1.68
CA LEU A 130 -10.47 4.71 -1.66
C LEU A 130 -10.42 5.75 -2.79
N ASP A 131 -11.20 5.58 -3.83
CA ASP A 131 -11.42 6.56 -4.91
C ASP A 131 -12.12 7.86 -4.45
N GLU A 132 -12.79 7.85 -3.28
CA GLU A 132 -13.29 9.07 -2.65
C GLU A 132 -12.19 9.86 -1.92
N LEU A 133 -11.09 9.20 -1.53
CA LEU A 133 -9.96 9.81 -0.83
C LEU A 133 -8.84 10.24 -1.79
N PHE A 134 -8.44 9.34 -2.69
CA PHE A 134 -7.31 9.55 -3.59
C PHE A 134 -7.72 10.28 -4.87
N ASP A 135 -6.92 11.25 -5.28
CA ASP A 135 -7.09 11.95 -6.56
C ASP A 135 -6.42 11.17 -7.71
N SER A 136 -5.46 10.29 -7.41
CA SER A 136 -4.81 9.39 -8.35
C SER A 136 -4.11 8.24 -7.63
N PHE A 137 -3.78 7.18 -8.39
CA PHE A 137 -3.14 5.96 -7.88
C PHE A 137 -1.83 5.68 -8.62
N VAL A 138 -0.70 5.87 -7.94
CA VAL A 138 0.61 5.34 -8.33
C VAL A 138 0.79 4.02 -7.57
N SER A 139 0.12 2.99 -8.06
CA SER A 139 0.21 1.63 -7.52
C SER A 139 1.16 0.81 -8.40
N SER A 140 2.02 0.00 -7.80
CA SER A 140 3.06 -0.75 -8.51
C SER A 140 2.52 -1.58 -9.68
N CYS A 141 1.34 -2.18 -9.52
CA CYS A 141 0.66 -2.95 -10.57
C CYS A 141 0.17 -2.09 -11.76
N TYR A 142 0.00 -0.78 -11.60
CA TYR A 142 -0.43 0.10 -12.69
C TYR A 142 0.75 0.72 -13.44
N VAL A 143 1.87 0.94 -12.73
CA VAL A 143 3.02 1.68 -13.26
C VAL A 143 4.23 0.79 -13.54
N ASN A 144 4.15 -0.51 -13.25
CA ASN A 144 5.19 -1.53 -13.41
C ASN A 144 6.53 -1.15 -12.73
N MET A 145 6.46 -0.35 -11.69
CA MET A 145 7.55 0.03 -10.78
C MET A 145 7.10 -0.21 -9.34
N ARG A 146 8.03 -0.40 -8.42
CA ARG A 146 7.70 -0.58 -6.99
C ARG A 146 8.68 0.15 -6.10
N LYS A 147 8.21 0.62 -4.94
CA LYS A 147 9.08 1.18 -3.90
C LYS A 147 10.15 0.15 -3.49
N PRO A 148 11.42 0.54 -3.35
CA PRO A 148 11.93 1.92 -3.30
C PRO A 148 12.45 2.48 -4.66
N ASP A 149 11.93 2.08 -5.82
CA ASP A 149 12.28 2.70 -7.09
C ASP A 149 11.97 4.20 -7.05
N PRO A 150 12.95 5.12 -7.33
CA PRO A 150 12.72 6.55 -7.32
C PRO A 150 11.61 6.99 -8.27
N GLY A 151 11.42 6.28 -9.40
CA GLY A 151 10.36 6.55 -10.37
C GLY A 151 8.95 6.52 -9.79
N MET A 152 8.70 5.76 -8.72
CA MET A 152 7.41 5.76 -8.02
C MET A 152 7.10 7.13 -7.39
N TYR A 153 8.09 7.74 -6.75
CA TYR A 153 7.94 9.03 -6.08
C TYR A 153 7.93 10.19 -7.08
N GLU A 154 8.78 10.11 -8.12
CA GLU A 154 8.83 11.07 -9.23
C GLU A 154 7.50 11.08 -9.99
N MET A 155 6.93 9.91 -10.31
CA MET A 155 5.63 9.82 -10.96
C MET A 155 4.51 10.43 -10.09
N ALA A 156 4.51 10.21 -8.78
CA ALA A 156 3.54 10.84 -7.88
C ALA A 156 3.67 12.38 -7.88
N SER A 157 4.90 12.89 -7.96
CA SER A 157 5.20 14.31 -8.11
C SER A 157 4.68 14.86 -9.44
N ASP A 158 4.96 14.17 -10.54
CA ASP A 158 4.61 14.60 -11.91
C ASP A 158 3.09 14.64 -12.13
N ILE A 159 2.37 13.55 -11.81
CA ILE A 159 0.90 13.52 -12.00
C ILE A 159 0.16 14.48 -11.07
N SER A 160 0.75 14.82 -9.92
CA SER A 160 0.18 15.81 -9.01
C SER A 160 0.64 17.25 -9.31
N PHE A 161 1.55 17.45 -10.27
CA PHE A 161 2.19 18.75 -10.52
C PHE A 161 2.70 19.39 -9.22
N THR A 162 3.27 18.58 -8.33
CA THR A 162 3.72 19.05 -7.01
C THR A 162 5.16 18.62 -6.78
N PRO A 163 6.11 19.57 -6.75
CA PRO A 163 7.52 19.26 -6.44
C PRO A 163 7.66 18.74 -5.01
N PHE A 164 8.70 17.95 -4.75
CA PHE A 164 8.90 17.26 -3.48
C PHE A 164 8.86 18.18 -2.26
N GLU A 165 9.39 19.39 -2.34
CA GLU A 165 9.38 20.36 -1.25
C GLU A 165 7.97 20.82 -0.82
N ASN A 166 6.94 20.60 -1.67
CA ASN A 166 5.54 20.88 -1.38
C ASN A 166 4.70 19.62 -1.17
N ALA A 167 5.32 18.45 -1.13
CA ALA A 167 4.68 17.17 -0.86
C ALA A 167 5.14 16.58 0.48
N VAL A 168 4.36 15.66 1.03
CA VAL A 168 4.75 14.82 2.17
C VAL A 168 4.41 13.38 1.82
N TYR A 169 5.41 12.51 1.87
CA TYR A 169 5.21 11.07 1.75
C TYR A 169 4.92 10.46 3.12
N VAL A 170 3.96 9.52 3.19
CA VAL A 170 3.53 8.86 4.42
C VAL A 170 3.52 7.35 4.20
N ASP A 171 4.28 6.63 5.02
CA ASP A 171 4.44 5.18 4.92
C ASP A 171 4.77 4.61 6.31
N ASP A 172 4.35 3.38 6.61
CA ASP A 172 4.64 2.68 7.85
C ASP A 172 6.03 2.01 7.86
N ARG A 173 6.66 1.86 6.69
CA ARG A 173 7.96 1.21 6.54
C ARG A 173 9.09 2.22 6.55
N ILE A 174 9.89 2.17 7.62
CA ILE A 174 11.01 3.11 7.81
C ILE A 174 11.99 3.10 6.62
N ILE A 175 12.23 1.96 6.00
CA ILE A 175 13.14 1.85 4.86
C ILE A 175 12.68 2.70 3.65
N TYR A 176 11.37 2.77 3.39
CA TYR A 176 10.83 3.61 2.31
C TYR A 176 10.86 5.10 2.68
N ILE A 177 10.69 5.41 3.97
CA ILE A 177 10.83 6.78 4.49
C ILE A 177 12.27 7.29 4.35
N GLU A 178 13.24 6.47 4.72
CA GLU A 178 14.67 6.83 4.60
C GLU A 178 15.06 7.03 3.13
N PHE A 179 14.58 6.16 2.25
CA PHE A 179 14.82 6.28 0.82
C PHE A 179 14.18 7.56 0.24
N ALA A 180 12.90 7.83 0.53
CA ALA A 180 12.22 9.04 0.07
C ALA A 180 12.93 10.32 0.56
N ARG A 181 13.40 10.33 1.82
CA ARG A 181 14.19 11.45 2.36
C ARG A 181 15.51 11.63 1.63
N SER A 182 16.16 10.57 1.19
CA SER A 182 17.41 10.68 0.40
C SER A 182 17.19 11.33 -0.97
N LEU A 183 15.97 11.28 -1.50
CA LEU A 183 15.55 11.99 -2.71
C LEU A 183 15.14 13.46 -2.43
N GLY A 184 15.16 13.92 -1.19
CA GLY A 184 14.69 15.24 -0.79
C GLY A 184 13.19 15.37 -0.59
N LEU A 185 12.44 14.25 -0.55
CA LEU A 185 11.01 14.24 -0.31
C LEU A 185 10.72 14.25 1.21
N PRO A 186 10.08 15.30 1.77
CA PRO A 186 9.64 15.32 3.14
C PRO A 186 8.76 14.12 3.45
N SER A 187 9.05 13.37 4.53
CA SER A 187 8.41 12.09 4.76
C SER A 187 8.10 11.86 6.24
N LEU A 188 6.92 11.29 6.48
CA LEU A 188 6.42 10.87 7.78
C LEU A 188 6.48 9.34 7.90
N HIS A 189 7.25 8.84 8.87
CA HIS A 189 7.12 7.46 9.31
C HIS A 189 5.81 7.32 10.11
N TYR A 190 4.82 6.66 9.52
CA TYR A 190 3.50 6.49 10.11
C TYR A 190 3.51 5.35 11.13
N THR A 191 3.22 5.67 12.37
CA THR A 191 3.09 4.69 13.48
C THR A 191 1.69 4.75 14.11
N GLY A 192 0.72 5.27 13.37
CA GLY A 192 -0.65 5.48 13.78
C GLY A 192 -1.10 6.94 13.65
N ILE A 193 -2.40 7.18 13.83
CA ILE A 193 -3.04 8.51 13.64
C ILE A 193 -2.37 9.61 14.46
N ASP A 194 -1.96 9.31 15.69
CA ASP A 194 -1.35 10.33 16.56
C ASP A 194 0.01 10.81 16.04
N SER A 195 0.76 9.95 15.37
CA SER A 195 2.00 10.36 14.68
C SER A 195 1.71 11.32 13.53
N ALA A 196 0.64 11.05 12.77
CA ALA A 196 0.19 11.89 11.66
C ALA A 196 -0.31 13.25 12.17
N LYS A 197 -1.19 13.27 13.18
CA LYS A 197 -1.69 14.51 13.81
C LYS A 197 -0.52 15.40 14.24
N LYS A 198 0.39 14.85 15.06
CA LYS A 198 1.56 15.59 15.55
C LYS A 198 2.44 16.16 14.43
N TYR A 199 2.62 15.40 13.37
CA TYR A 199 3.43 15.84 12.23
C TYR A 199 2.75 16.97 11.46
N PHE A 200 1.48 16.79 11.10
CA PHE A 200 0.76 17.74 10.26
C PHE A 200 0.40 19.04 10.99
N GLU A 201 0.06 18.99 12.29
CA GLU A 201 -0.09 20.18 13.13
C GLU A 201 1.22 21.00 13.16
N LYS A 202 2.37 20.35 13.31
CA LYS A 202 3.68 21.01 13.25
C LYS A 202 3.99 21.59 11.88
N ALA A 203 3.47 20.95 10.81
CA ALA A 203 3.58 21.47 9.44
C ALA A 203 2.60 22.63 9.16
N GLY A 204 1.66 22.93 10.09
CA GLY A 204 0.67 23.99 9.98
C GLY A 204 -0.62 23.59 9.27
N LEU A 205 -0.89 22.28 9.16
CA LEU A 205 -2.16 21.74 8.70
C LEU A 205 -3.11 21.54 9.90
N LYS A 206 -4.42 21.65 9.65
CA LYS A 206 -5.47 21.56 10.68
C LYS A 206 -6.23 20.24 10.58
#